data_fbf51747f4f037b78f7af7ae9ce697b3
#
_entry.id   fbf51747f4f037b78f7af7ae9ce697b3
#
_cell.length_a   1.000
_cell.length_b   1.000
_cell.length_c   1.000
_cell.angle_alpha   90.00
_cell.angle_beta   90.00
_cell.angle_gamma   90.00
#
_symmetry.space_group_name_H-M   'P 1'
#
loop_
_entity.id
_entity.type
_entity.pdbx_description
1 polymer ?
#
loop_
_entity_poly.entity_id
_entity_poly.type
_entity_poly.pdbx_seq_one_letter_code
_entity_poly.pdbx_strand_id
1 'polypeptide(L)'
;MGMTRSKHLVLGFDQVIGKDKRFKFETYYQTLSNIPVTTRPSSFSLANTGSGFSRFFPDTLVNSGTGTNYGVEFTFEKSFTKGYFYMATLSLFDAKYKGSDGVERNSDFNTDYAFNALFAKEWKVSKRGILNLGGKITMAGARRYSPIDTFASRRQREYVELDAQKNTLRFGNAYSRIDARISYKINAKKVTHEIAFDLVNITNNRNILKYSYTSDAPYFREEYQLGFLPVFYYKLDF
;
A
#
# COMPACT_ATOMS: atom_id res chain seq x y z
N MET A 1 29.23 2.80 -9.51
CA MET A 1 28.06 1.96 -9.16
C MET A 1 27.52 1.28 -10.40
N GLY A 2 27.14 -0.01 -10.32
CA GLY A 2 26.49 -0.75 -11.39
C GLY A 2 24.96 -0.72 -11.28
N MET A 3 24.28 -1.30 -12.28
CA MET A 3 22.81 -1.40 -12.24
C MET A 3 22.35 -2.55 -11.35
N THR A 4 21.28 -2.35 -10.61
CA THR A 4 20.52 -3.42 -9.95
C THR A 4 19.95 -4.35 -11.02
N ARG A 5 19.99 -5.65 -10.76
CA ARG A 5 19.45 -6.67 -11.67
C ARG A 5 18.25 -7.35 -11.02
N SER A 6 17.19 -7.54 -11.79
CA SER A 6 16.01 -8.31 -11.40
C SER A 6 15.83 -9.51 -12.34
N LYS A 7 15.57 -10.69 -11.76
CA LYS A 7 15.08 -11.86 -12.49
C LYS A 7 13.69 -12.16 -11.93
N HIS A 8 12.72 -12.27 -12.82
CA HIS A 8 11.32 -12.43 -12.45
C HIS A 8 10.70 -13.58 -13.24
N LEU A 9 10.20 -14.58 -12.54
CA LEU A 9 9.43 -15.69 -13.11
C LEU A 9 7.98 -15.51 -12.69
N VAL A 10 7.06 -15.55 -13.64
CA VAL A 10 5.61 -15.42 -13.41
C VAL A 10 4.90 -16.54 -14.12
N LEU A 11 3.98 -17.19 -13.44
CA LEU A 11 3.02 -18.12 -14.03
C LEU A 11 1.62 -17.57 -13.76
N GLY A 12 0.83 -17.38 -14.81
CA GLY A 12 -0.51 -16.82 -14.73
C GLY A 12 -1.55 -17.71 -15.38
N PHE A 13 -2.74 -17.72 -14.79
CA PHE A 13 -3.97 -18.30 -15.34
C PHE A 13 -5.03 -17.21 -15.40
N ASP A 14 -5.65 -17.08 -16.57
CA ASP A 14 -6.65 -16.04 -16.83
C ASP A 14 -7.85 -16.67 -17.55
N GLN A 15 -9.05 -16.50 -16.98
CA GLN A 15 -10.25 -17.09 -17.52
C GLN A 15 -11.41 -16.09 -17.51
N VAL A 16 -12.02 -15.92 -18.67
CA VAL A 16 -13.30 -15.21 -18.82
C VAL A 16 -14.43 -16.18 -18.52
N ILE A 17 -15.33 -15.79 -17.61
CA ILE A 17 -16.48 -16.56 -17.14
C ILE A 17 -17.75 -15.87 -17.64
N GLY A 18 -18.43 -16.50 -18.59
CA GLY A 18 -19.59 -15.88 -19.23
C GLY A 18 -19.20 -14.69 -20.11
N LYS A 19 -19.99 -13.60 -20.05
CA LYS A 19 -19.81 -12.42 -20.93
C LYS A 19 -19.14 -11.23 -20.22
N ASP A 20 -19.11 -11.24 -18.90
CA ASP A 20 -18.80 -10.04 -18.12
C ASP A 20 -17.99 -10.30 -16.83
N LYS A 21 -17.54 -11.52 -16.61
CA LYS A 21 -16.73 -11.87 -15.43
C LYS A 21 -15.37 -12.40 -15.86
N ARG A 22 -14.38 -12.15 -15.05
CA ARG A 22 -13.00 -12.61 -15.26
C ARG A 22 -12.40 -13.05 -13.93
N PHE A 23 -11.73 -14.17 -13.96
CA PHE A 23 -10.88 -14.66 -12.88
C PHE A 23 -9.45 -14.71 -13.35
N LYS A 24 -8.54 -14.16 -12.56
CA LYS A 24 -7.10 -14.21 -12.82
C LYS A 24 -6.39 -14.72 -11.56
N PHE A 25 -5.47 -15.64 -11.75
CA PHE A 25 -4.56 -16.14 -10.76
C PHE A 25 -3.13 -15.99 -11.27
N GLU A 26 -2.23 -15.47 -10.45
CA GLU A 26 -0.81 -15.37 -10.77
C GLU A 26 0.02 -15.83 -9.58
N THR A 27 1.13 -16.50 -9.86
CA THR A 27 2.19 -16.74 -8.89
C THR A 27 3.50 -16.24 -9.46
N TYR A 28 4.35 -15.71 -8.59
CA TYR A 28 5.61 -15.13 -9.01
C TYR A 28 6.74 -15.42 -8.03
N TYR A 29 7.94 -15.43 -8.57
CA TYR A 29 9.20 -15.48 -7.85
C TYR A 29 10.17 -14.49 -8.46
N GLN A 30 10.67 -13.55 -7.64
CA GLN A 30 11.60 -12.51 -8.08
C GLN A 30 12.86 -12.54 -7.23
N THR A 31 14.02 -12.50 -7.88
CA THR A 31 15.30 -12.28 -7.22
C THR A 31 15.90 -10.96 -7.67
N LEU A 32 16.42 -10.22 -6.72
CA LEU A 32 17.13 -8.95 -6.92
C LEU A 32 18.59 -9.14 -6.55
N SER A 33 19.50 -8.60 -7.35
CA SER A 33 20.95 -8.63 -7.11
C SER A 33 21.57 -7.30 -7.47
N ASN A 34 22.80 -7.07 -7.02
CA ASN A 34 23.51 -5.82 -7.23
C ASN A 34 22.75 -4.60 -6.68
N ILE A 35 22.01 -4.76 -5.59
CA ILE A 35 21.31 -3.65 -4.95
C ILE A 35 22.34 -2.78 -4.22
N PRO A 36 22.30 -1.45 -4.37
CA PRO A 36 23.16 -0.56 -3.61
C PRO A 36 22.90 -0.66 -2.10
N VAL A 37 23.97 -0.91 -1.36
CA VAL A 37 24.01 -0.98 0.11
C VAL A 37 25.22 -0.20 0.60
N THR A 38 25.29 0.13 1.88
CA THR A 38 26.44 0.85 2.47
C THR A 38 27.70 0.00 2.43
N THR A 39 28.87 0.63 2.37
CA THR A 39 30.17 -0.05 2.47
C THR A 39 30.43 -0.62 3.86
N ARG A 40 29.92 0.02 4.90
CA ARG A 40 29.97 -0.48 6.27
C ARG A 40 28.82 -1.47 6.50
N PRO A 41 29.05 -2.57 7.24
CA PRO A 41 28.00 -3.51 7.56
C PRO A 41 26.79 -2.82 8.22
N SER A 42 25.61 -2.95 7.61
CA SER A 42 24.34 -2.39 8.12
C SER A 42 23.14 -3.05 7.46
N SER A 43 21.96 -2.80 8.01
CA SER A 43 20.68 -3.21 7.42
C SER A 43 20.26 -2.39 6.19
N PHE A 44 20.97 -1.31 5.89
CA PHE A 44 20.59 -0.43 4.80
C PHE A 44 20.63 -1.11 3.43
N SER A 45 19.56 -0.95 2.68
CA SER A 45 19.45 -1.39 1.28
C SER A 45 18.58 -0.41 0.49
N LEU A 46 19.02 -0.03 -0.71
CA LEU A 46 18.23 0.85 -1.57
C LEU A 46 16.89 0.21 -2.00
N ALA A 47 16.80 -1.13 -1.99
CA ALA A 47 15.54 -1.83 -2.24
C ALA A 47 14.49 -1.63 -1.13
N ASN A 48 14.91 -1.21 0.06
CA ASN A 48 14.03 -1.00 1.21
C ASN A 48 13.78 0.50 1.51
N THR A 49 14.07 1.38 0.58
CA THR A 49 13.82 2.83 0.72
C THR A 49 12.48 3.22 0.09
N GLY A 50 11.92 4.35 0.53
CA GLY A 50 10.68 4.91 -0.04
C GLY A 50 9.41 4.59 0.75
N SER A 51 9.46 3.78 1.81
CA SER A 51 8.31 3.53 2.70
C SER A 51 7.98 4.72 3.60
N GLY A 52 8.95 5.63 3.80
CA GLY A 52 8.83 6.86 4.59
C GLY A 52 9.10 8.10 3.73
N PHE A 53 8.69 9.26 4.23
CA PHE A 53 8.91 10.56 3.57
C PHE A 53 10.23 11.23 3.98
N SER A 54 11.16 10.49 4.62
CA SER A 54 12.45 11.02 5.03
C SER A 54 13.37 11.24 3.82
N ARG A 55 14.15 12.31 3.86
CA ARG A 55 15.21 12.53 2.87
C ARG A 55 16.30 11.48 3.06
N PHE A 56 16.77 10.98 1.93
CA PHE A 56 17.84 10.00 1.88
C PHE A 56 19.17 10.68 1.52
N PHE A 57 20.12 10.58 2.41
CA PHE A 57 21.50 11.05 2.19
C PHE A 57 22.41 9.81 2.27
N PRO A 58 22.67 9.14 1.14
CA PRO A 58 23.49 7.94 1.16
C PRO A 58 24.95 8.30 1.50
N ASP A 59 25.55 7.46 2.33
CA ASP A 59 27.01 7.33 2.44
C ASP A 59 27.54 6.67 1.15
N THR A 60 28.83 6.33 1.11
CA THR A 60 29.38 5.57 -0.01
C THR A 60 28.67 4.22 -0.14
N LEU A 61 28.15 3.93 -1.34
CA LEU A 61 27.41 2.72 -1.64
C LEU A 61 28.19 1.75 -2.52
N VAL A 62 27.95 0.45 -2.33
CA VAL A 62 28.44 -0.66 -3.16
C VAL A 62 27.28 -1.54 -3.61
N ASN A 63 27.40 -2.20 -4.76
CA ASN A 63 26.37 -3.03 -5.35
C ASN A 63 26.47 -4.50 -4.88
N SER A 64 26.27 -4.78 -3.60
CA SER A 64 26.37 -6.14 -3.03
C SER A 64 25.08 -6.64 -2.37
N GLY A 65 24.06 -5.81 -2.25
CA GLY A 65 22.78 -6.20 -1.67
C GLY A 65 21.98 -7.14 -2.56
N THR A 66 21.10 -7.90 -1.94
CA THR A 66 20.18 -8.83 -2.59
C THR A 66 18.76 -8.71 -2.05
N GLY A 67 17.78 -9.23 -2.79
CA GLY A 67 16.40 -9.30 -2.36
C GLY A 67 15.67 -10.49 -2.99
N THR A 68 14.61 -10.94 -2.34
CA THR A 68 13.74 -12.01 -2.81
C THR A 68 12.30 -11.66 -2.51
N ASN A 69 11.45 -11.73 -3.53
CA ASN A 69 10.02 -11.53 -3.42
C ASN A 69 9.31 -12.70 -4.08
N TYR A 70 8.29 -13.24 -3.42
CA TYR A 70 7.44 -14.26 -4.02
C TYR A 70 6.02 -14.15 -3.46
N GLY A 71 5.08 -14.64 -4.24
CA GLY A 71 3.69 -14.57 -3.82
C GLY A 71 2.71 -15.15 -4.82
N VAL A 72 1.44 -15.05 -4.43
CA VAL A 72 0.29 -15.41 -5.26
C VAL A 72 -0.70 -14.27 -5.27
N GLU A 73 -1.34 -14.06 -6.41
CA GLU A 73 -2.32 -13.00 -6.61
C GLU A 73 -3.60 -13.57 -7.22
N PHE A 74 -4.73 -13.15 -6.67
CA PHE A 74 -6.06 -13.50 -7.16
C PHE A 74 -6.80 -12.22 -7.53
N THR A 75 -7.40 -12.20 -8.70
CA THR A 75 -8.31 -11.14 -9.13
C THR A 75 -9.62 -11.76 -9.62
N PHE A 76 -10.71 -11.27 -9.10
CA PHE A 76 -12.03 -11.58 -9.59
C PHE A 76 -12.76 -10.28 -9.90
N GLU A 77 -13.19 -10.14 -11.14
CA GLU A 77 -13.88 -8.93 -11.58
C GLU A 77 -15.15 -9.25 -12.37
N LYS A 78 -16.10 -8.36 -12.27
CA LYS A 78 -17.25 -8.27 -13.15
C LYS A 78 -17.23 -6.90 -13.80
N SER A 79 -17.09 -6.87 -15.13
CA SER A 79 -17.16 -5.65 -15.92
C SER A 79 -18.51 -4.95 -15.75
N PHE A 80 -18.52 -3.65 -15.97
CA PHE A 80 -19.73 -2.86 -15.83
C PHE A 80 -20.82 -3.30 -16.82
N THR A 81 -21.80 -4.04 -16.31
CA THR A 81 -22.97 -4.49 -17.06
C THR A 81 -24.21 -4.41 -16.18
N LYS A 82 -25.38 -4.18 -16.75
CA LYS A 82 -26.65 -4.03 -16.00
C LYS A 82 -26.60 -2.98 -14.90
N GLY A 83 -25.75 -1.94 -15.09
CA GLY A 83 -25.61 -0.81 -14.18
C GLY A 83 -24.80 -1.10 -12.91
N TYR A 84 -23.95 -2.13 -12.88
CA TYR A 84 -23.03 -2.36 -11.76
C TYR A 84 -21.75 -3.08 -12.18
N PHE A 85 -20.70 -2.86 -11.39
CA PHE A 85 -19.47 -3.63 -11.46
C PHE A 85 -18.99 -4.00 -10.03
N TYR A 86 -18.11 -4.99 -9.95
CA TYR A 86 -17.31 -5.25 -8.76
C TYR A 86 -15.97 -5.86 -9.14
N MET A 87 -15.01 -5.66 -8.27
CA MET A 87 -13.68 -6.26 -8.38
C MET A 87 -13.17 -6.59 -6.98
N ALA A 88 -12.55 -7.74 -6.83
CA ALA A 88 -11.82 -8.11 -5.63
C ALA A 88 -10.42 -8.62 -6.01
N THR A 89 -9.40 -8.16 -5.30
CA THR A 89 -8.02 -8.61 -5.45
C THR A 89 -7.48 -9.06 -4.11
N LEU A 90 -6.75 -10.16 -4.09
CA LEU A 90 -6.03 -10.65 -2.93
C LEU A 90 -4.61 -11.01 -3.35
N SER A 91 -3.62 -10.41 -2.72
CA SER A 91 -2.21 -10.75 -2.85
C SER A 91 -1.71 -11.33 -1.54
N LEU A 92 -1.06 -12.49 -1.58
CA LEU A 92 -0.34 -13.11 -0.48
C LEU A 92 1.12 -13.18 -0.87
N PHE A 93 2.01 -12.59 -0.09
CA PHE A 93 3.40 -12.43 -0.51
C PHE A 93 4.38 -12.37 0.66
N ASP A 94 5.64 -12.66 0.37
CA ASP A 94 6.79 -12.44 1.25
C ASP A 94 7.86 -11.66 0.49
N ALA A 95 8.40 -10.62 1.13
CA ALA A 95 9.38 -9.73 0.54
C ALA A 95 10.55 -9.50 1.52
N LYS A 96 11.72 -10.01 1.14
CA LYS A 96 12.93 -9.98 1.97
C LYS A 96 14.10 -9.36 1.22
N TYR A 97 15.05 -8.86 2.01
CA TYR A 97 16.29 -8.29 1.47
C TYR A 97 17.48 -8.56 2.41
N LYS A 98 18.68 -8.37 1.89
CA LYS A 98 19.93 -8.38 2.66
C LYS A 98 20.67 -7.07 2.42
N GLY A 99 21.07 -6.43 3.52
CA GLY A 99 21.98 -5.29 3.52
C GLY A 99 23.43 -5.71 3.34
N SER A 100 24.35 -4.79 3.62
CA SER A 100 25.80 -5.06 3.53
C SER A 100 26.32 -5.99 4.63
N ASP A 101 25.57 -6.17 5.72
CA ASP A 101 25.88 -7.11 6.80
C ASP A 101 25.48 -8.57 6.44
N GLY A 102 24.83 -8.81 5.30
CA GLY A 102 24.43 -10.14 4.83
C GLY A 102 23.25 -10.77 5.58
N VAL A 103 22.67 -10.07 6.56
CA VAL A 103 21.53 -10.57 7.35
C VAL A 103 20.24 -10.41 6.57
N GLU A 104 19.47 -11.49 6.44
CA GLU A 104 18.17 -11.45 5.78
C GLU A 104 17.11 -10.83 6.68
N ARG A 105 16.37 -9.87 6.13
CA ARG A 105 15.32 -9.11 6.83
C ARG A 105 14.07 -8.97 5.98
N ASN A 106 12.95 -8.81 6.64
CA ASN A 106 11.74 -8.38 5.95
C ASN A 106 11.87 -6.96 5.44
N SER A 107 11.35 -6.69 4.24
CA SER A 107 11.26 -5.31 3.75
C SER A 107 10.18 -4.53 4.49
N ASP A 108 10.25 -3.20 4.45
CA ASP A 108 9.20 -2.31 4.98
C ASP A 108 7.84 -2.55 4.30
N PHE A 109 7.87 -3.09 3.08
CA PHE A 109 6.70 -3.39 2.28
C PHE A 109 6.12 -4.79 2.53
N ASN A 110 6.77 -5.61 3.36
CA ASN A 110 6.35 -6.99 3.64
C ASN A 110 5.22 -7.00 4.67
N THR A 111 4.00 -6.83 4.19
CA THR A 111 2.78 -6.90 5.01
C THR A 111 2.09 -8.26 4.93
N ASP A 112 2.68 -9.24 4.25
CA ASP A 112 2.24 -10.61 4.01
C ASP A 112 0.98 -10.73 3.14
N TYR A 113 0.03 -9.80 3.23
CA TYR A 113 -1.14 -9.78 2.37
C TYR A 113 -1.62 -8.36 2.09
N ALA A 114 -2.30 -8.21 0.95
CA ALA A 114 -3.09 -7.05 0.59
C ALA A 114 -4.41 -7.50 -0.05
N PHE A 115 -5.51 -6.95 0.42
CA PHE A 115 -6.86 -7.20 -0.11
C PHE A 115 -7.52 -5.90 -0.48
N ASN A 116 -8.13 -5.86 -1.68
CA ASN A 116 -8.98 -4.77 -2.10
C ASN A 116 -10.28 -5.33 -2.67
N ALA A 117 -11.39 -4.68 -2.34
CA ALA A 117 -12.67 -4.93 -2.97
C ALA A 117 -13.30 -3.59 -3.36
N LEU A 118 -13.80 -3.52 -4.59
CA LEU A 118 -14.49 -2.37 -5.14
C LEU A 118 -15.88 -2.81 -5.63
N PHE A 119 -16.85 -1.93 -5.43
CA PHE A 119 -18.20 -2.11 -5.93
C PHE A 119 -18.74 -0.75 -6.38
N ALA A 120 -19.48 -0.72 -7.49
CA ALA A 120 -20.30 0.43 -7.83
C ALA A 120 -21.58 0.01 -8.53
N LYS A 121 -22.63 0.77 -8.29
CA LYS A 121 -23.96 0.61 -8.87
C LYS A 121 -24.47 1.96 -9.36
N GLU A 122 -25.02 1.95 -10.56
CA GLU A 122 -25.70 3.10 -11.16
C GLU A 122 -27.20 2.81 -11.32
N TRP A 123 -28.00 3.83 -11.06
CA TRP A 123 -29.44 3.85 -11.31
C TRP A 123 -29.80 5.05 -12.17
N LYS A 124 -30.51 4.82 -13.26
CA LYS A 124 -31.15 5.89 -14.03
C LYS A 124 -32.41 6.31 -13.28
N VAL A 125 -32.32 7.43 -12.56
CA VAL A 125 -33.42 7.95 -11.73
C VAL A 125 -34.34 8.90 -12.52
N SER A 126 -33.85 9.41 -13.66
CA SER A 126 -34.66 10.21 -14.60
C SER A 126 -34.09 10.10 -16.00
N LYS A 127 -34.74 10.77 -17.00
CA LYS A 127 -34.25 10.81 -18.39
C LYS A 127 -32.82 11.36 -18.53
N ARG A 128 -32.38 12.17 -17.59
CA ARG A 128 -31.06 12.82 -17.60
C ARG A 128 -30.27 12.62 -16.32
N GLY A 129 -30.89 12.05 -15.29
CA GLY A 129 -30.29 11.89 -13.97
C GLY A 129 -29.82 10.44 -13.73
N ILE A 130 -28.57 10.30 -13.27
CA ILE A 130 -27.97 9.02 -12.90
C ILE A 130 -27.45 9.17 -11.47
N LEU A 131 -27.90 8.29 -10.58
CA LEU A 131 -27.39 8.16 -9.22
C LEU A 131 -26.36 7.03 -9.21
N ASN A 132 -25.17 7.29 -8.64
CA ASN A 132 -24.13 6.29 -8.45
C ASN A 132 -23.87 6.10 -6.96
N LEU A 133 -23.72 4.85 -6.55
CA LEU A 133 -23.22 4.46 -5.25
C LEU A 133 -22.01 3.55 -5.46
N GLY A 134 -20.91 3.88 -4.80
CA GLY A 134 -19.68 3.11 -4.82
C GLY A 134 -19.17 2.80 -3.42
N GLY A 135 -18.39 1.74 -3.31
CA GLY A 135 -17.70 1.38 -2.09
C GLY A 135 -16.36 0.73 -2.38
N LYS A 136 -15.42 0.93 -1.47
CA LYS A 136 -14.10 0.32 -1.52
C LYS A 136 -13.70 -0.17 -0.13
N ILE A 137 -13.19 -1.38 -0.06
CA ILE A 137 -12.55 -1.96 1.11
C ILE A 137 -11.07 -2.15 0.78
N THR A 138 -10.19 -1.69 1.65
CA THR A 138 -8.75 -1.92 1.55
C THR A 138 -8.27 -2.50 2.86
N MET A 139 -7.60 -3.65 2.82
CA MET A 139 -7.00 -4.31 3.97
C MET A 139 -5.59 -4.73 3.61
N ALA A 140 -4.68 -4.66 4.57
CA ALA A 140 -3.32 -5.19 4.44
C ALA A 140 -2.84 -5.68 5.79
N GLY A 141 -1.89 -6.60 5.80
CA GLY A 141 -1.27 -7.05 7.04
C GLY A 141 -0.58 -5.90 7.76
N ALA A 142 -0.31 -6.09 9.04
CA ALA A 142 0.36 -5.09 9.85
C ALA A 142 1.74 -4.76 9.29
N ARG A 143 2.02 -3.47 9.11
CA ARG A 143 3.33 -2.98 8.69
C ARG A 143 4.40 -3.36 9.71
N ARG A 144 5.61 -3.51 9.24
CA ARG A 144 6.76 -3.81 10.09
C ARG A 144 7.43 -2.53 10.56
N TYR A 145 8.04 -2.61 11.72
CA TYR A 145 8.87 -1.55 12.27
C TYR A 145 10.05 -2.15 13.05
N SER A 146 11.01 -1.31 13.37
CA SER A 146 12.20 -1.65 14.14
C SER A 146 12.07 -1.11 15.56
N PRO A 147 12.55 -1.82 16.59
CA PRO A 147 12.60 -1.27 17.94
C PRO A 147 13.37 0.05 17.99
N ILE A 148 12.98 0.92 18.91
CA ILE A 148 13.67 2.19 19.14
C ILE A 148 15.02 1.98 19.86
N ASP A 149 16.08 2.62 19.35
CA ASP A 149 17.28 2.89 20.12
C ASP A 149 17.03 4.11 21.00
N THR A 150 16.66 3.87 22.25
CA THR A 150 16.30 4.95 23.19
C THR A 150 17.46 5.89 23.50
N PHE A 151 18.70 5.38 23.53
CA PHE A 151 19.87 6.20 23.79
C PHE A 151 20.18 7.14 22.61
N ALA A 152 20.27 6.60 21.41
CA ALA A 152 20.50 7.39 20.21
C ALA A 152 19.35 8.37 19.96
N SER A 153 18.08 7.92 20.15
CA SER A 153 16.89 8.75 19.95
C SER A 153 16.84 9.94 20.90
N ARG A 154 17.18 9.76 22.17
CA ARG A 154 17.25 10.87 23.15
C ARG A 154 18.34 11.88 22.78
N ARG A 155 19.50 11.40 22.29
CA ARG A 155 20.62 12.26 21.90
C ARG A 155 20.32 13.06 20.65
N GLN A 156 19.66 12.43 19.65
CA GLN A 156 19.36 13.04 18.36
C GLN A 156 17.98 13.76 18.35
N ARG A 157 17.12 13.51 19.34
CA ARG A 157 15.74 13.97 19.41
C ARG A 157 14.91 13.51 18.21
N GLU A 158 15.22 12.32 17.73
CA GLU A 158 14.54 11.67 16.60
C GLU A 158 14.26 10.21 16.93
N TYR A 159 13.30 9.58 16.25
CA TYR A 159 13.08 8.13 16.36
C TYR A 159 14.20 7.42 15.62
N VAL A 160 15.21 6.94 16.36
CA VAL A 160 16.31 6.15 15.82
C VAL A 160 16.00 4.68 16.02
N GLU A 161 16.07 3.91 14.95
CA GLU A 161 15.82 2.48 14.96
C GLU A 161 17.07 1.67 15.33
N LEU A 162 16.89 0.55 16.02
CA LEU A 162 17.93 -0.44 16.21
C LEU A 162 18.22 -1.17 14.89
N ASP A 163 19.31 -0.84 14.24
CA ASP A 163 19.69 -1.39 12.92
C ASP A 163 19.77 -2.93 12.92
N ALA A 164 20.33 -3.52 13.97
CA ALA A 164 20.42 -4.98 14.10
C ALA A 164 19.06 -5.68 14.12
N GLN A 165 18.00 -5.00 14.56
CA GLN A 165 16.64 -5.51 14.67
C GLN A 165 15.69 -4.87 13.64
N LYS A 166 16.22 -4.48 12.49
CA LYS A 166 15.43 -3.85 11.42
C LYS A 166 14.24 -4.72 10.99
N ASN A 167 13.02 -4.15 11.08
CA ASN A 167 11.76 -4.77 10.65
C ASN A 167 11.40 -6.09 11.34
N THR A 168 11.84 -6.29 12.58
CA THR A 168 11.53 -7.51 13.35
C THR A 168 10.15 -7.46 14.00
N LEU A 169 9.63 -6.29 14.29
CA LEU A 169 8.33 -6.09 14.95
C LEU A 169 7.23 -5.71 13.95
N ARG A 170 5.98 -5.85 14.38
CA ARG A 170 4.79 -5.44 13.65
C ARG A 170 3.97 -4.46 14.48
N PHE A 171 3.35 -3.48 13.84
CA PHE A 171 2.34 -2.67 14.49
C PHE A 171 1.18 -3.56 15.00
N GLY A 172 0.55 -3.15 16.10
CA GLY A 172 -0.45 -3.98 16.79
C GLY A 172 -1.68 -4.31 15.95
N ASN A 173 -2.01 -3.49 14.95
CA ASN A 173 -3.20 -3.66 14.10
C ASN A 173 -2.83 -3.75 12.62
N ALA A 174 -3.53 -4.64 11.91
CA ALA A 174 -3.53 -4.66 10.47
C ALA A 174 -4.19 -3.37 9.91
N TYR A 175 -3.75 -2.95 8.73
CA TYR A 175 -4.36 -1.83 8.04
C TYR A 175 -5.75 -2.19 7.53
N SER A 176 -6.74 -1.35 7.79
CA SER A 176 -8.06 -1.48 7.17
C SER A 176 -8.71 -0.12 6.95
N ARG A 177 -9.37 0.04 5.80
CA ARG A 177 -10.10 1.23 5.43
C ARG A 177 -11.31 0.87 4.58
N ILE A 178 -12.44 1.48 4.90
CA ILE A 178 -13.66 1.40 4.10
C ILE A 178 -13.99 2.81 3.63
N ASP A 179 -14.14 2.96 2.31
CA ASP A 179 -14.53 4.20 1.67
C ASP A 179 -15.89 4.02 1.00
N ALA A 180 -16.71 5.06 0.97
CA ALA A 180 -17.96 5.09 0.24
C ALA A 180 -18.03 6.35 -0.63
N ARG A 181 -18.71 6.25 -1.75
CA ARG A 181 -18.97 7.35 -2.67
C ARG A 181 -20.44 7.36 -3.05
N ILE A 182 -21.04 8.53 -3.03
CA ILE A 182 -22.32 8.79 -3.66
C ILE A 182 -22.16 9.92 -4.65
N SER A 183 -22.66 9.77 -5.88
CA SER A 183 -22.66 10.86 -6.86
C SER A 183 -23.94 10.91 -7.66
N TYR A 184 -24.29 12.12 -8.09
CA TYR A 184 -25.42 12.36 -8.95
C TYR A 184 -24.99 13.10 -10.21
N LYS A 185 -25.23 12.48 -11.37
CA LYS A 185 -24.92 13.04 -12.70
C LYS A 185 -26.18 13.53 -13.37
N ILE A 186 -26.12 14.73 -13.96
CA ILE A 186 -27.19 15.33 -14.76
C ILE A 186 -26.64 15.56 -16.16
N ASN A 187 -27.09 14.75 -17.12
CA ASN A 187 -26.74 14.89 -18.54
C ASN A 187 -27.63 15.97 -19.18
N ALA A 188 -27.20 17.23 -19.17
CA ALA A 188 -27.87 18.31 -19.88
C ALA A 188 -27.54 18.27 -21.39
N LYS A 189 -28.16 19.15 -22.19
CA LYS A 189 -28.02 19.10 -23.66
C LYS A 189 -26.58 19.38 -24.16
N LYS A 190 -25.81 20.19 -23.44
CA LYS A 190 -24.45 20.61 -23.84
C LYS A 190 -23.37 20.20 -22.81
N VAL A 191 -23.76 19.96 -21.59
CA VAL A 191 -22.83 19.73 -20.49
C VAL A 191 -23.35 18.62 -19.59
N THR A 192 -22.46 17.92 -18.90
CA THR A 192 -22.78 16.98 -17.83
C THR A 192 -22.30 17.54 -16.51
N HIS A 193 -23.21 17.65 -15.55
CA HIS A 193 -22.90 18.04 -14.18
C HIS A 193 -22.76 16.79 -13.33
N GLU A 194 -21.74 16.71 -12.47
CA GLU A 194 -21.62 15.66 -11.46
C GLU A 194 -21.37 16.32 -10.10
N ILE A 195 -22.21 15.98 -9.13
CA ILE A 195 -22.04 16.32 -7.73
C ILE A 195 -21.71 15.04 -7.00
N ALA A 196 -20.66 15.01 -6.19
CA ALA A 196 -20.27 13.81 -5.46
C ALA A 196 -19.81 14.10 -4.05
N PHE A 197 -20.05 13.10 -3.18
CA PHE A 197 -19.51 12.98 -1.85
C PHE A 197 -18.69 11.71 -1.76
N ASP A 198 -17.41 11.86 -1.43
CA ASP A 198 -16.53 10.77 -1.08
C ASP A 198 -16.36 10.75 0.44
N LEU A 199 -16.67 9.63 1.06
CA LEU A 199 -16.54 9.40 2.48
C LEU A 199 -15.35 8.46 2.69
N VAL A 200 -14.18 9.04 2.94
CA VAL A 200 -12.95 8.29 3.14
C VAL A 200 -12.88 7.79 4.57
N ASN A 201 -12.53 6.52 4.75
CA ASN A 201 -12.38 5.87 6.05
C ASN A 201 -13.65 6.03 6.94
N ILE A 202 -14.79 5.58 6.44
CA ILE A 202 -16.09 5.72 7.12
C ILE A 202 -16.15 5.05 8.50
N THR A 203 -15.30 4.07 8.73
CA THR A 203 -15.15 3.37 10.02
C THR A 203 -14.28 4.14 11.00
N ASN A 204 -13.63 5.22 10.56
CA ASN A 204 -12.68 6.03 11.34
C ASN A 204 -11.58 5.17 11.99
N ASN A 205 -11.09 4.13 11.30
CA ASN A 205 -10.03 3.30 11.81
C ASN A 205 -8.73 4.09 11.96
N ARG A 206 -8.09 3.93 13.10
CA ARG A 206 -6.78 4.53 13.39
C ARG A 206 -5.68 3.60 12.88
N ASN A 207 -5.34 3.73 11.60
CA ASN A 207 -4.23 3.02 11.01
C ASN A 207 -2.91 3.71 11.38
N ILE A 208 -1.98 3.01 12.03
CA ILE A 208 -0.69 3.58 12.43
C ILE A 208 0.12 3.91 11.17
N LEU A 209 0.62 5.14 11.10
CA LEU A 209 1.51 5.61 10.03
C LEU A 209 2.96 5.28 10.37
N LYS A 210 3.40 5.68 11.57
CA LYS A 210 4.77 5.51 12.07
C LYS A 210 4.83 5.76 13.58
N TYR A 211 5.97 5.46 14.19
CA TYR A 211 6.34 6.01 15.49
C TYR A 211 7.15 7.29 15.33
N SER A 212 6.95 8.23 16.23
CA SER A 212 7.72 9.47 16.33
C SER A 212 8.32 9.59 17.72
N TYR A 213 9.46 10.23 17.81
CA TYR A 213 10.11 10.49 19.10
C TYR A 213 9.29 11.43 19.98
N THR A 214 9.31 11.17 21.29
CA THR A 214 8.84 12.08 22.35
C THR A 214 9.87 12.13 23.49
N SER A 215 9.91 13.24 24.23
CA SER A 215 10.84 13.42 25.38
C SER A 215 10.50 12.53 26.57
N ASP A 216 9.24 12.11 26.68
CA ASP A 216 8.74 11.32 27.81
C ASP A 216 8.79 9.82 27.48
N ALA A 217 9.00 9.00 28.52
CA ALA A 217 8.93 7.56 28.35
C ALA A 217 7.55 7.12 27.83
N PRO A 218 7.46 6.18 26.89
CA PRO A 218 8.50 5.28 26.36
C PRO A 218 9.40 5.87 25.26
N TYR A 219 9.50 7.18 25.12
CA TYR A 219 10.28 7.93 24.14
C TYR A 219 9.81 7.82 22.68
N PHE A 220 8.61 7.33 22.45
CA PHE A 220 7.93 7.34 21.16
C PHE A 220 6.41 7.44 21.34
N ARG A 221 5.77 7.92 20.33
CA ARG A 221 4.30 7.97 20.21
C ARG A 221 3.86 7.48 18.85
N GLU A 222 2.63 6.97 18.80
CA GLU A 222 1.98 6.57 17.55
C GLU A 222 1.51 7.80 16.77
N GLU A 223 1.85 7.85 15.50
CA GLU A 223 1.23 8.75 14.54
C GLU A 223 0.31 7.97 13.63
N TYR A 224 -0.89 8.48 13.43
CA TYR A 224 -1.93 7.81 12.66
C TYR A 224 -2.07 8.40 11.27
N GLN A 225 -2.51 7.58 10.34
CA GLN A 225 -2.97 8.02 9.04
C GLN A 225 -4.29 8.77 9.20
N LEU A 226 -4.73 9.40 8.10
CA LEU A 226 -5.96 10.17 8.08
C LEU A 226 -7.16 9.32 8.53
N GLY A 227 -7.91 9.82 9.51
CA GLY A 227 -9.17 9.26 9.97
C GLY A 227 -10.31 9.50 8.97
N PHE A 228 -11.54 9.60 9.46
CA PHE A 228 -12.70 9.92 8.62
C PHE A 228 -12.55 11.29 7.95
N LEU A 229 -12.69 11.32 6.62
CA LEU A 229 -12.64 12.54 5.82
C LEU A 229 -13.78 12.55 4.80
N PRO A 230 -14.76 13.45 4.93
CA PRO A 230 -15.71 13.74 3.88
C PRO A 230 -15.10 14.69 2.85
N VAL A 231 -15.22 14.36 1.56
CA VAL A 231 -14.77 15.19 0.45
C VAL A 231 -15.95 15.45 -0.47
N PHE A 232 -16.23 16.70 -0.72
CA PHE A 232 -17.24 17.14 -1.68
C PHE A 232 -16.56 17.64 -2.94
N TYR A 233 -17.10 17.29 -4.10
CA TYR A 233 -16.69 17.92 -5.34
C TYR A 233 -17.84 18.09 -6.33
N TYR A 234 -17.64 19.06 -7.21
CA TYR A 234 -18.48 19.33 -8.36
C TYR A 234 -17.63 19.27 -9.62
N LYS A 235 -18.11 18.53 -10.63
CA LYS A 235 -17.46 18.39 -11.93
C LYS A 235 -18.41 18.82 -13.03
N LEU A 236 -17.87 19.52 -14.03
CA LEU A 236 -18.55 19.94 -15.24
C LEU A 236 -17.80 19.40 -16.45
N ASP A 237 -18.44 18.55 -17.24
CA ASP A 237 -17.93 18.03 -18.51
C ASP A 237 -18.66 18.70 -19.67
N PHE A 238 -17.89 19.22 -20.65
CA PHE A 238 -18.37 19.93 -21.84
C PHE A 238 -18.40 19.03 -23.07
#